data_5f2682095e47f741dccd15c257f6c60d
#
_entry.id   5f2682095e47f741dccd15c257f6c60d
#
_cell.length_a   1.000
_cell.length_b   1.000
_cell.length_c   1.000
_cell.angle_alpha   90.00
_cell.angle_beta   90.00
_cell.angle_gamma   90.00
#
_symmetry.space_group_name_H-M   'P 1'
#
loop_
_entity.id
_entity.type
_entity.pdbx_description
1 polymer ?
#
loop_
_entity_poly.entity_id
_entity_poly.type
_entity_poly.pdbx_seq_one_letter_code
_entity_poly.pdbx_strand_id
1 'polypeptide(L)'
;ARVMPERYNKSIFNSIETRVAIGRGWEQMDGTPGRPLYALWVRLPGHLDPEAATLAIFGDFMAGGFSQPLGRNTMGRSLDNTIRIASLEPTEWVLLEMHLHAMVDGFGQGIMYLWSERGTLLATASQSISGKFWEQPAE
;
A
#
# COMPACT_ATOMS: atom_id res chain seq x y z
N ALA A 1 -10.17 -2.76 20.17
CA ALA A 1 -9.03 -2.48 19.30
C ALA A 1 -8.33 -3.80 19.00
N ARG A 2 -8.31 -4.23 17.74
CA ARG A 2 -7.62 -5.45 17.34
C ARG A 2 -6.12 -5.20 17.39
N VAL A 3 -5.45 -5.92 18.27
CA VAL A 3 -4.00 -5.86 18.41
C VAL A 3 -3.40 -6.61 17.21
N MET A 4 -2.62 -5.92 16.39
CA MET A 4 -1.80 -6.59 15.37
C MET A 4 -0.85 -7.60 16.03
N PRO A 5 -0.61 -8.76 15.41
CA PRO A 5 0.36 -9.71 15.94
C PRO A 5 1.71 -9.06 16.20
N GLU A 6 2.35 -9.41 17.31
CA GLU A 6 3.58 -8.78 17.81
C GLU A 6 4.74 -8.75 16.80
N ARG A 7 4.78 -9.73 15.86
CA ARG A 7 5.74 -9.78 14.76
C ARG A 7 5.67 -8.57 13.80
N TYR A 8 4.50 -7.91 13.72
CA TYR A 8 4.33 -6.72 12.90
C TYR A 8 4.70 -5.43 13.63
N ASN A 9 4.78 -5.47 14.96
CA ASN A 9 5.17 -4.32 15.78
C ASN A 9 6.65 -3.92 15.59
N LYS A 10 7.46 -4.77 14.97
CA LYS A 10 8.87 -4.50 14.64
C LYS A 10 9.09 -4.22 13.14
N SER A 11 8.03 -4.02 12.39
CA SER A 11 8.13 -3.73 10.95
C SER A 11 8.47 -2.26 10.70
N ILE A 12 9.18 -2.00 9.61
CA ILE A 12 9.41 -0.63 9.09
C ILE A 12 8.08 0.11 8.87
N PHE A 13 7.00 -0.59 8.58
CA PHE A 13 5.67 -0.01 8.42
C PHE A 13 5.18 0.73 9.66
N ASN A 14 5.66 0.40 10.85
CA ASN A 14 5.33 1.13 12.08
C ASN A 14 6.00 2.49 12.19
N SER A 15 7.05 2.72 11.41
CA SER A 15 7.74 4.02 11.32
C SER A 15 7.12 4.92 10.26
N ILE A 16 6.19 4.39 9.46
CA ILE A 16 5.55 5.12 8.38
C ILE A 16 4.14 5.53 8.83
N GLU A 17 3.86 6.81 8.78
CA GLU A 17 2.51 7.31 9.01
C GLU A 17 1.68 7.14 7.76
N THR A 18 0.45 6.68 7.92
CA THR A 18 -0.47 6.47 6.80
C THR A 18 -1.84 7.10 7.08
N ARG A 19 -2.46 7.65 6.03
CA ARG A 19 -3.84 8.15 6.05
C ARG A 19 -4.56 7.71 4.79
N VAL A 20 -5.72 7.08 4.95
CA VAL A 20 -6.53 6.67 3.80
C VAL A 20 -7.09 7.90 3.10
N ALA A 21 -6.83 8.04 1.81
CA ALA A 21 -7.38 9.08 0.94
C ALA A 21 -8.56 8.55 0.12
N ILE A 22 -8.45 7.35 -0.44
CA ILE A 22 -9.51 6.67 -1.18
C ILE A 22 -9.55 5.21 -0.74
N GLY A 23 -10.74 4.72 -0.40
CA GLY A 23 -10.95 3.34 0.01
C GLY A 23 -11.33 3.20 1.48
N ARG A 24 -11.25 1.97 1.97
CA ARG A 24 -11.61 1.59 3.32
C ARG A 24 -10.38 1.19 4.13
N GLY A 25 -10.37 1.59 5.39
CA GLY A 25 -9.36 1.12 6.34
C GLY A 25 -9.58 -0.35 6.73
N TRP A 26 -8.59 -0.92 7.39
CA TRP A 26 -8.58 -2.31 7.83
C TRP A 26 -9.83 -2.72 8.63
N GLU A 27 -10.29 -1.83 9.51
CA GLU A 27 -11.44 -2.09 10.39
C GLU A 27 -12.79 -2.00 9.67
N GLN A 28 -12.80 -1.47 8.45
CA GLN A 28 -14.02 -1.25 7.66
C GLN A 28 -14.30 -2.37 6.66
N MET A 29 -13.47 -3.41 6.64
CA MET A 29 -13.65 -4.58 5.78
C MET A 29 -14.75 -5.48 6.33
N ASP A 30 -15.86 -5.58 5.59
CA ASP A 30 -17.08 -6.28 5.99
C ASP A 30 -17.47 -7.45 5.07
N GLY A 31 -16.60 -7.80 4.13
CA GLY A 31 -16.85 -8.81 3.10
C GLY A 31 -17.49 -8.27 1.83
N THR A 32 -17.89 -6.99 1.82
CA THR A 32 -18.46 -6.36 0.62
C THR A 32 -17.35 -5.97 -0.34
N PRO A 33 -17.34 -6.49 -1.60
CA PRO A 33 -16.39 -6.06 -2.62
C PRO A 33 -16.44 -4.55 -2.85
N GLY A 34 -15.28 -3.96 -3.09
CA GLY A 34 -15.13 -2.54 -3.37
C GLY A 34 -14.48 -2.27 -4.72
N ARG A 35 -14.17 -1.01 -4.97
CA ARG A 35 -13.45 -0.59 -6.17
C ARG A 35 -12.00 -1.08 -6.13
N PRO A 36 -11.41 -1.44 -7.28
CA PRO A 36 -10.00 -1.83 -7.36
C PRO A 36 -9.06 -0.61 -7.37
N LEU A 37 -9.37 0.36 -6.53
CA LEU A 37 -8.62 1.59 -6.35
C LEU A 37 -8.44 1.85 -4.86
N TYR A 38 -7.19 2.07 -4.45
CA TYR A 38 -6.84 2.42 -3.09
C TYR A 38 -5.83 3.56 -3.10
N ALA A 39 -6.03 4.56 -2.29
CA ALA A 39 -5.06 5.64 -2.16
C ALA A 39 -4.74 5.94 -0.70
N LEU A 40 -3.45 6.05 -0.43
CA LEU A 40 -2.89 6.36 0.87
C LEU A 40 -1.97 7.56 0.79
N TRP A 41 -2.14 8.51 1.69
CA TRP A 41 -1.06 9.41 2.05
C TRP A 41 -0.11 8.69 2.99
N VAL A 42 1.19 8.74 2.68
CA VAL A 42 2.25 8.16 3.50
C VAL A 42 3.31 9.20 3.81
N ARG A 43 3.91 9.07 4.99
CA ARG A 43 5.00 9.92 5.45
C ARG A 43 5.99 9.10 6.27
N LEU A 44 7.27 9.32 6.04
CA LEU A 44 8.33 8.84 6.91
C LEU A 44 8.81 10.02 7.77
N PRO A 45 8.44 10.09 9.06
CA PRO A 45 8.80 11.20 9.92
C PRO A 45 10.32 11.46 9.95
N GLY A 46 10.71 12.74 9.84
CA GLY A 46 12.12 13.14 9.79
C GLY A 46 12.76 13.09 8.40
N HIS A 47 12.03 12.64 7.37
CA HIS A 47 12.48 12.60 5.98
C HIS A 47 11.54 13.44 5.11
N LEU A 48 11.89 14.71 4.93
CA LEU A 48 11.09 15.66 4.14
C LEU A 48 11.42 15.60 2.64
N ASP A 49 12.59 15.05 2.30
CA ASP A 49 13.05 14.94 0.92
C ASP A 49 13.05 13.45 0.53
N PRO A 50 12.02 12.97 -0.18
CA PRO A 50 11.99 11.59 -0.60
C PRO A 50 13.12 11.31 -1.59
N GLU A 51 14.02 10.45 -1.20
CA GLU A 51 15.03 9.86 -2.07
C GLU A 51 14.45 8.67 -2.83
N ALA A 52 15.15 8.20 -3.86
CA ALA A 52 14.75 7.01 -4.60
C ALA A 52 14.53 5.79 -3.70
N ALA A 53 15.35 5.61 -2.67
CA ALA A 53 15.21 4.53 -1.70
C ALA A 53 13.91 4.66 -0.89
N THR A 54 13.52 5.86 -0.46
CA THR A 54 12.26 6.11 0.26
C THR A 54 11.06 5.79 -0.62
N LEU A 55 11.09 6.21 -1.88
CA LEU A 55 10.03 5.91 -2.84
C LEU A 55 9.94 4.41 -3.12
N ALA A 56 11.06 3.69 -3.14
CA ALA A 56 11.06 2.24 -3.30
C ALA A 56 10.39 1.53 -2.10
N ILE A 57 10.60 2.02 -0.89
CA ILE A 57 9.90 1.52 0.31
C ILE A 57 8.39 1.75 0.18
N PHE A 58 7.97 2.95 -0.21
CA PHE A 58 6.56 3.26 -0.42
C PHE A 58 5.94 2.45 -1.55
N GLY A 59 6.71 2.15 -2.60
CA GLY A 59 6.28 1.32 -3.72
C GLY A 59 5.92 -0.12 -3.34
N ASP A 60 6.31 -0.58 -2.16
CA ASP A 60 6.02 -1.95 -1.66
C ASP A 60 4.70 -2.06 -0.86
N PHE A 61 3.88 -1.02 -0.87
CA PHE A 61 2.61 -1.00 -0.12
C PHE A 61 1.44 -1.68 -0.84
N MET A 62 1.60 -2.16 -2.05
CA MET A 62 0.48 -2.60 -2.90
C MET A 62 -0.30 -3.79 -2.34
N ALA A 63 0.36 -4.69 -1.62
CA ALA A 63 -0.26 -5.93 -1.14
C ALA A 63 -1.54 -5.67 -0.30
N GLY A 64 -1.53 -4.67 0.56
CA GLY A 64 -2.68 -4.28 1.38
C GLY A 64 -3.85 -3.72 0.57
N GLY A 65 -3.58 -3.18 -0.61
CA GLY A 65 -4.60 -2.60 -1.49
C GLY A 65 -5.61 -3.61 -2.01
N PHE A 66 -5.22 -4.88 -2.16
CA PHE A 66 -6.11 -5.95 -2.62
C PHE A 66 -7.26 -6.25 -1.64
N SER A 67 -7.19 -5.76 -0.43
CA SER A 67 -8.31 -5.81 0.51
C SER A 67 -9.53 -5.03 0.00
N GLN A 68 -9.34 -4.00 -0.82
CA GLN A 68 -10.41 -3.14 -1.32
C GLN A 68 -11.39 -3.89 -2.24
N PRO A 69 -10.95 -4.46 -3.38
CA PRO A 69 -11.86 -5.17 -4.28
C PRO A 69 -12.41 -6.46 -3.67
N LEU A 70 -11.66 -7.09 -2.77
CA LEU A 70 -12.07 -8.34 -2.15
C LEU A 70 -12.99 -8.14 -0.94
N GLY A 71 -13.02 -6.95 -0.36
CA GLY A 71 -13.80 -6.63 0.85
C GLY A 71 -13.33 -7.36 2.11
N ARG A 72 -12.18 -8.03 2.04
CA ARG A 72 -11.58 -8.82 3.13
C ARG A 72 -10.12 -8.44 3.29
N ASN A 73 -9.67 -8.41 4.53
CA ASN A 73 -8.27 -8.15 4.79
C ASN A 73 -7.37 -9.21 4.14
N THR A 74 -6.47 -8.75 3.31
CA THR A 74 -5.50 -9.59 2.61
C THR A 74 -4.10 -9.25 3.07
N MET A 75 -3.25 -10.25 3.04
CA MET A 75 -1.81 -10.10 3.14
C MET A 75 -1.18 -10.74 1.92
N GLY A 76 -0.05 -10.21 1.51
CA GLY A 76 0.65 -10.73 0.35
C GLY A 76 2.14 -10.74 0.54
N ARG A 77 2.78 -11.59 -0.24
CA ARG A 77 4.21 -11.56 -0.44
C ARG A 77 4.48 -11.00 -1.83
N SER A 78 5.36 -10.04 -1.91
CA SER A 78 5.86 -9.53 -3.17
C SER A 78 6.59 -10.65 -3.92
N LEU A 79 6.26 -10.81 -5.18
CA LEU A 79 6.95 -11.72 -6.10
C LEU A 79 7.93 -10.95 -6.98
N ASP A 80 7.57 -9.74 -7.32
CA ASP A 80 8.40 -8.76 -8.00
C ASP A 80 8.00 -7.36 -7.54
N ASN A 81 8.87 -6.41 -7.78
CA ASN A 81 8.57 -4.99 -7.61
C ASN A 81 9.47 -4.19 -8.53
N THR A 82 8.86 -3.44 -9.43
CA THR A 82 9.58 -2.54 -10.33
C THR A 82 9.16 -1.12 -10.05
N ILE A 83 10.13 -0.26 -9.73
CA ILE A 83 9.90 1.17 -9.57
C ILE A 83 10.63 1.96 -10.65
N ARG A 84 9.98 2.98 -11.18
CA ARG A 84 10.55 3.94 -12.12
C ARG A 84 10.41 5.32 -11.52
N ILE A 85 11.56 5.96 -11.28
CA ILE A 85 11.61 7.32 -10.75
C ILE A 85 11.40 8.29 -11.90
N ALA A 86 10.39 9.14 -11.79
CA ALA A 86 10.10 10.20 -12.75
C ALA A 86 10.75 11.51 -12.35
N SER A 87 10.60 11.90 -11.08
CA SER A 87 11.19 13.11 -10.54
C SER A 87 11.35 13.02 -9.02
N LEU A 88 12.21 13.87 -8.47
CA LEU A 88 12.38 14.03 -7.03
C LEU A 88 12.13 15.49 -6.68
N GLU A 89 11.29 15.73 -5.71
CA GLU A 89 11.05 17.05 -5.14
C GLU A 89 10.77 16.95 -3.65
N PRO A 90 11.07 17.99 -2.87
CA PRO A 90 10.71 18.04 -1.46
C PRO A 90 9.20 17.92 -1.28
N THR A 91 8.77 16.97 -0.45
CA THR A 91 7.38 16.79 -0.06
C THR A 91 7.32 16.06 1.28
N GLU A 92 6.44 16.49 2.16
CA GLU A 92 6.28 15.84 3.45
C GLU A 92 5.47 14.54 3.31
N TRP A 93 4.39 14.61 2.55
CA TRP A 93 3.52 13.47 2.28
C TRP A 93 3.63 13.04 0.82
N VAL A 94 3.56 11.74 0.61
CA VAL A 94 3.48 11.13 -0.73
C VAL A 94 2.13 10.43 -0.84
N LEU A 95 1.39 10.70 -1.90
CA LEU A 95 0.15 9.97 -2.21
C LEU A 95 0.49 8.73 -3.01
N LEU A 96 0.15 7.57 -2.49
CA LEU A 96 0.21 6.29 -3.17
C LEU A 96 -1.16 5.99 -3.77
N GLU A 97 -1.29 6.08 -5.08
CA GLU A 97 -2.51 5.76 -5.82
C GLU A 97 -2.35 4.38 -6.47
N MET A 98 -3.05 3.39 -5.94
CA MET A 98 -2.93 1.99 -6.34
C MET A 98 -4.10 1.57 -7.20
N HIS A 99 -3.82 1.12 -8.41
CA HIS A 99 -4.76 0.52 -9.33
C HIS A 99 -4.52 -0.99 -9.35
N LEU A 100 -5.50 -1.75 -8.87
CA LEU A 100 -5.41 -3.19 -8.68
C LEU A 100 -6.06 -3.88 -9.87
N HIS A 101 -5.28 -4.54 -10.71
CA HIS A 101 -5.74 -5.02 -12.01
C HIS A 101 -6.37 -6.39 -11.94
N ALA A 102 -5.78 -7.31 -11.16
CA ALA A 102 -6.24 -8.68 -11.08
C ALA A 102 -5.87 -9.33 -9.75
N MET A 103 -6.70 -10.26 -9.32
CA MET A 103 -6.41 -11.21 -8.25
C MET A 103 -7.02 -12.54 -8.64
N VAL A 104 -6.20 -13.46 -9.14
CA VAL A 104 -6.62 -14.76 -9.67
C VAL A 104 -5.77 -15.86 -9.04
N ASP A 105 -6.43 -16.90 -8.52
CA ASP A 105 -5.78 -18.07 -7.90
C ASP A 105 -4.76 -17.71 -6.82
N GLY A 106 -5.03 -16.65 -6.05
CA GLY A 106 -4.14 -16.17 -5.01
C GLY A 106 -2.98 -15.30 -5.50
N PHE A 107 -2.92 -14.98 -6.79
CA PHE A 107 -1.92 -14.07 -7.37
C PHE A 107 -2.57 -12.76 -7.81
N GLY A 108 -2.00 -11.66 -7.35
CA GLY A 108 -2.46 -10.33 -7.67
C GLY A 108 -1.42 -9.51 -8.40
N GLN A 109 -1.87 -8.54 -9.18
CA GLN A 109 -1.01 -7.58 -9.83
C GLN A 109 -1.67 -6.20 -9.89
N GLY A 110 -0.86 -5.18 -9.88
CA GLY A 110 -1.32 -3.81 -9.96
C GLY A 110 -0.20 -2.82 -10.27
N ILE A 111 -0.62 -1.58 -10.38
CA ILE A 111 0.25 -0.43 -10.65
C ILE A 111 0.01 0.62 -9.57
N MET A 112 1.06 1.36 -9.23
CA MET A 112 1.00 2.45 -8.26
C MET A 112 1.61 3.71 -8.87
N TYR A 113 0.95 4.84 -8.64
CA TYR A 113 1.49 6.16 -8.91
C TYR A 113 1.83 6.81 -7.56
N LEU A 114 3.01 7.40 -7.48
CA LEU A 114 3.48 8.10 -6.29
C LEU A 114 3.54 9.60 -6.60
N TRP A 115 2.71 10.38 -5.90
CA TRP A 115 2.54 11.79 -6.13
C TRP A 115 3.03 12.63 -4.96
N SER A 116 3.64 13.78 -5.24
CA SER A 116 3.89 14.79 -4.21
C SER A 116 2.60 15.52 -3.81
N GLU A 117 2.65 16.28 -2.74
CA GLU A 117 1.53 17.16 -2.31
C GLU A 117 1.17 18.22 -3.36
N ARG A 118 2.11 18.57 -4.21
CA ARG A 118 1.90 19.50 -5.33
C ARG A 118 1.26 18.86 -6.55
N GLY A 119 1.09 17.55 -6.56
CA GLY A 119 0.60 16.80 -7.71
C GLY A 119 1.66 16.47 -8.75
N THR A 120 2.94 16.52 -8.40
CA THR A 120 4.03 16.08 -9.28
C THR A 120 4.15 14.57 -9.20
N LEU A 121 4.25 13.90 -10.34
CA LEU A 121 4.54 12.47 -10.39
C LEU A 121 6.00 12.22 -9.99
N LEU A 122 6.20 11.55 -8.86
CA LEU A 122 7.52 11.21 -8.36
C LEU A 122 8.00 9.88 -8.93
N ALA A 123 7.13 8.89 -8.97
CA ALA A 123 7.45 7.55 -9.45
C ALA A 123 6.21 6.78 -9.87
N THR A 124 6.44 5.72 -10.62
CA THR A 124 5.47 4.63 -10.83
C THR A 124 6.07 3.33 -10.33
N ALA A 125 5.23 2.45 -9.78
CA ALA A 125 5.64 1.12 -9.36
C ALA A 125 4.66 0.08 -9.89
N SER A 126 5.16 -1.11 -10.21
CA SER A 126 4.34 -2.26 -10.54
C SER A 126 4.76 -3.45 -9.71
N GLN A 127 3.78 -4.25 -9.28
CA GLN A 127 4.04 -5.35 -8.38
C GLN A 127 3.11 -6.51 -8.67
N SER A 128 3.66 -7.73 -8.62
CA SER A 128 2.89 -8.97 -8.51
C SER A 128 3.04 -9.51 -7.10
N ILE A 129 1.96 -10.04 -6.57
CA ILE A 129 1.93 -10.59 -5.22
C ILE A 129 1.34 -11.99 -5.19
N SER A 130 1.76 -12.80 -4.23
CA SER A 130 1.05 -13.98 -3.77
C SER A 130 0.25 -13.59 -2.53
N GLY A 131 -1.08 -13.57 -2.64
CA GLY A 131 -1.97 -13.10 -1.60
C GLY A 131 -2.59 -14.22 -0.78
N LYS A 132 -2.87 -13.94 0.49
CA LYS A 132 -3.66 -14.76 1.39
C LYS A 132 -4.66 -13.89 2.12
N PHE A 133 -5.84 -14.45 2.38
CA PHE A 133 -6.77 -13.81 3.29
C PHE A 133 -6.22 -13.86 4.71
N TRP A 134 -6.41 -12.78 5.43
CA TRP A 134 -6.18 -12.77 6.85
C TRP A 134 -7.31 -13.54 7.52
N GLU A 135 -7.04 -14.75 7.97
CA GLU A 135 -7.96 -15.50 8.82
C GLU A 135 -7.93 -14.90 10.22
N GLN A 136 -9.09 -14.46 10.68
CA GLN A 136 -9.22 -14.05 12.07
C GLN A 136 -9.19 -15.36 12.89
N PRO A 137 -8.46 -15.35 14.04
CA PRO A 137 -8.64 -16.41 14.99
C PRO A 137 -10.13 -16.53 15.30
N ALA A 138 -10.67 -17.73 15.25
CA ALA A 138 -12.02 -18.00 15.75
C ALA A 138 -12.09 -17.51 17.21
N GLU A 139 -13.15 -16.73 17.52
CA GLU A 139 -13.44 -16.33 18.90
C GLU A 139 -13.69 -17.57 19.77
#